data_f45552f0ae6cd9861ea317603efda73b
#
_entry.id   f45552f0ae6cd9861ea317603efda73b
#
_cell.length_a   1.000
_cell.length_b   1.000
_cell.length_c   1.000
_cell.angle_alpha   90.00
_cell.angle_beta   90.00
_cell.angle_gamma   90.00
#
_symmetry.space_group_name_H-M   'P 1'
#
loop_
_entity.id
_entity.type
_entity.pdbx_description
1 polymer ?
#
loop_
_entity_poly.entity_id
_entity_poly.type
_entity_poly.pdbx_seq_one_letter_code
_entity_poly.pdbx_strand_id
1 'polypeptide(L)'
;MDKIWNYKNFNMVNELDIAGEFIYDGIQTLNQMDVISDGATIFSFLYHVAVGIERLQKILIVLFEDITFENYEKFEKSIKIHRHNKLHERISNTQKITFDSRENDFLDLLTTFYKESRYNRFNLNSPYCQEKEMMEKYITKYLDENDISRSVFSSEIIVSDEVRELFGSVIGNISAEYYKVLRDIAGKKCTYTYELRSNSKAQKVFLSGCVENSLQEMKITETIALKELLIFLKNSKESIPFTRFLKTIQPLEMDIALINEYIMEIGKGTIPQALVDEVECLYEENGYGEDRIEQINLIGNPRVMFEYGEIFECIELAELFLSDEIDAICFARKFPTKVRKIKDDDFTEFTASIRGKCKKIKESKVSEKELKECVKSFVDEAKAMYHCHECLDEEDTE
;
A
#
# COMPACT_ATOMS: atom_id res chain seq x y z
N MET A 1 -33.31 10.78 -14.35
CA MET A 1 -32.65 9.59 -13.77
C MET A 1 -33.32 9.30 -12.44
N ASP A 2 -33.68 8.06 -12.16
CA ASP A 2 -34.37 7.68 -10.91
C ASP A 2 -33.45 7.90 -9.71
N LYS A 3 -33.89 8.72 -8.74
CA LYS A 3 -33.09 9.04 -7.55
C LYS A 3 -32.86 7.82 -6.65
N ILE A 4 -33.84 6.91 -6.58
CA ILE A 4 -33.71 5.69 -5.77
C ILE A 4 -32.70 4.74 -6.42
N TRP A 5 -32.74 4.60 -7.76
CA TRP A 5 -31.74 3.83 -8.48
C TRP A 5 -30.34 4.41 -8.30
N ASN A 6 -30.17 5.74 -8.41
CA ASN A 6 -28.89 6.39 -8.17
C ASN A 6 -28.38 6.17 -6.74
N TYR A 7 -29.27 6.24 -5.75
CA TYR A 7 -28.95 5.97 -4.36
C TYR A 7 -28.47 4.53 -4.16
N LYS A 8 -29.20 3.54 -4.71
CA LYS A 8 -28.82 2.12 -4.63
C LYS A 8 -27.53 1.79 -5.38
N ASN A 9 -27.22 2.54 -6.44
CA ASN A 9 -26.06 2.31 -7.27
C ASN A 9 -24.84 3.12 -6.82
N PHE A 10 -24.82 4.43 -7.10
CA PHE A 10 -23.62 5.24 -6.91
C PHE A 10 -23.25 5.50 -5.44
N ASN A 11 -24.23 5.77 -4.57
CA ASN A 11 -23.94 5.97 -3.17
C ASN A 11 -23.48 4.66 -2.52
N MET A 12 -24.08 3.53 -2.88
CA MET A 12 -23.73 2.24 -2.29
C MET A 12 -22.40 1.68 -2.82
N VAL A 13 -21.97 2.03 -4.04
CA VAL A 13 -20.61 1.74 -4.52
C VAL A 13 -19.57 2.46 -3.66
N ASN A 14 -19.79 3.75 -3.36
CA ASN A 14 -18.90 4.50 -2.47
C ASN A 14 -18.90 3.92 -1.05
N GLU A 15 -20.06 3.54 -0.53
CA GLU A 15 -20.16 2.89 0.77
C GLU A 15 -19.45 1.53 0.81
N LEU A 16 -19.42 0.80 -0.31
CA LEU A 16 -18.69 -0.46 -0.43
C LEU A 16 -17.17 -0.25 -0.38
N ASP A 17 -16.67 0.76 -1.09
CA ASP A 17 -15.26 1.16 -1.02
C ASP A 17 -14.88 1.52 0.43
N ILE A 18 -15.71 2.34 1.09
CA ILE A 18 -15.49 2.73 2.49
C ILE A 18 -15.53 1.51 3.43
N ALA A 19 -16.46 0.59 3.23
CA ALA A 19 -16.54 -0.62 4.05
C ALA A 19 -15.25 -1.45 3.94
N GLY A 20 -14.73 -1.61 2.70
CA GLY A 20 -13.48 -2.32 2.45
C GLY A 20 -12.26 -1.62 3.07
N GLU A 21 -12.18 -0.27 2.97
CA GLU A 21 -11.14 0.52 3.63
C GLU A 21 -11.11 0.23 5.14
N PHE A 22 -12.25 0.34 5.80
CA PHE A 22 -12.34 0.10 7.24
C PHE A 22 -11.98 -1.33 7.64
N ILE A 23 -12.45 -2.34 6.90
CA ILE A 23 -12.11 -3.75 7.21
C ILE A 23 -10.60 -3.98 7.02
N TYR A 24 -10.02 -3.47 5.93
CA TYR A 24 -8.59 -3.57 5.68
C TYR A 24 -7.76 -2.93 6.80
N ASP A 25 -8.12 -1.71 7.21
CA ASP A 25 -7.41 -0.99 8.27
C ASP A 25 -7.57 -1.67 9.63
N GLY A 26 -8.70 -2.32 9.87
CA GLY A 26 -8.88 -3.18 11.04
C GLY A 26 -7.90 -4.35 11.05
N ILE A 27 -7.79 -5.11 9.96
CA ILE A 27 -6.84 -6.22 9.85
C ILE A 27 -5.38 -5.71 9.93
N GLN A 28 -5.09 -4.55 9.33
CA GLN A 28 -3.77 -3.91 9.44
C GLN A 28 -3.44 -3.58 10.90
N THR A 29 -4.40 -3.02 11.65
CA THR A 29 -4.23 -2.72 13.07
C THR A 29 -3.98 -4.00 13.89
N LEU A 30 -4.69 -5.09 13.61
CA LEU A 30 -4.45 -6.39 14.25
C LEU A 30 -3.03 -6.90 14.00
N ASN A 31 -2.51 -6.75 12.78
CA ASN A 31 -1.15 -7.18 12.42
C ASN A 31 -0.05 -6.35 13.11
N GLN A 32 -0.36 -5.12 13.51
CA GLN A 32 0.55 -4.25 14.26
C GLN A 32 0.58 -4.58 15.76
N MET A 33 -0.41 -5.32 16.28
CA MET A 33 -0.43 -5.71 17.69
C MET A 33 0.57 -6.83 17.97
N ASP A 34 1.34 -6.68 19.02
CA ASP A 34 2.19 -7.75 19.56
C ASP A 34 1.52 -8.45 20.75
N VAL A 35 0.77 -7.71 21.56
CA VAL A 35 0.07 -8.20 22.74
C VAL A 35 -1.32 -7.57 22.89
N ILE A 36 -2.25 -8.29 23.50
CA ILE A 36 -3.59 -7.77 23.83
C ILE A 36 -3.51 -6.97 25.14
N SER A 37 -2.95 -5.77 25.07
CA SER A 37 -2.77 -4.90 26.23
C SER A 37 -3.07 -3.42 25.95
N ASP A 38 -2.67 -2.93 24.78
CA ASP A 38 -2.86 -1.54 24.40
C ASP A 38 -4.32 -1.24 24.05
N GLY A 39 -5.00 -0.54 24.95
CA GLY A 39 -6.40 -0.18 24.76
C GLY A 39 -6.66 0.72 23.55
N ALA A 40 -5.70 1.52 23.10
CA ALA A 40 -5.86 2.36 21.92
C ALA A 40 -5.86 1.53 20.64
N THR A 41 -4.93 0.58 20.53
CA THR A 41 -4.81 -0.31 19.36
C THR A 41 -5.97 -1.30 19.29
N ILE A 42 -6.37 -1.89 20.44
CA ILE A 42 -7.56 -2.74 20.53
C ILE A 42 -8.82 -1.96 20.12
N PHE A 43 -8.99 -0.74 20.63
CA PHE A 43 -10.12 0.11 20.27
C PHE A 43 -10.13 0.40 18.78
N SER A 44 -8.97 0.76 18.20
CA SER A 44 -8.82 1.04 16.78
C SER A 44 -9.21 -0.16 15.92
N PHE A 45 -8.70 -1.37 16.25
CA PHE A 45 -9.08 -2.61 15.58
C PHE A 45 -10.60 -2.84 15.60
N LEU A 46 -11.20 -2.87 16.77
CA LEU A 46 -12.63 -3.12 16.93
C LEU A 46 -13.49 -2.04 16.25
N TYR A 47 -13.06 -0.78 16.32
CA TYR A 47 -13.77 0.33 15.68
C TYR A 47 -13.79 0.21 14.16
N HIS A 48 -12.63 -0.05 13.57
CA HIS A 48 -12.52 -0.18 12.12
C HIS A 48 -13.35 -1.37 11.61
N VAL A 49 -13.20 -2.53 12.23
CA VAL A 49 -13.96 -3.73 11.83
C VAL A 49 -15.46 -3.52 12.03
N ALA A 50 -15.88 -2.97 13.17
CA ALA A 50 -17.29 -2.70 13.44
C ALA A 50 -17.91 -1.77 12.40
N VAL A 51 -17.25 -0.65 12.09
CA VAL A 51 -17.74 0.31 11.09
C VAL A 51 -17.80 -0.31 9.70
N GLY A 52 -16.77 -1.08 9.31
CA GLY A 52 -16.71 -1.73 8.00
C GLY A 52 -17.83 -2.76 7.80
N ILE A 53 -18.03 -3.67 8.78
CA ILE A 53 -19.09 -4.68 8.73
C ILE A 53 -20.48 -4.04 8.81
N GLU A 54 -20.69 -3.02 9.65
CA GLU A 54 -21.95 -2.30 9.72
C GLU A 54 -22.35 -1.71 8.37
N ARG A 55 -21.40 -1.04 7.69
CA ARG A 55 -21.64 -0.46 6.37
C ARG A 55 -22.00 -1.52 5.34
N LEU A 56 -21.26 -2.63 5.32
CA LEU A 56 -21.55 -3.76 4.41
C LEU A 56 -22.94 -4.34 4.65
N GLN A 57 -23.34 -4.52 5.90
CA GLN A 57 -24.71 -4.93 6.26
C GLN A 57 -25.77 -3.94 5.78
N LYS A 58 -25.52 -2.63 5.94
CA LYS A 58 -26.46 -1.59 5.51
C LYS A 58 -26.59 -1.50 3.99
N ILE A 59 -25.51 -1.68 3.25
CA ILE A 59 -25.55 -1.75 1.79
C ILE A 59 -26.48 -2.89 1.35
N LEU A 60 -26.34 -4.08 1.93
CA LEU A 60 -27.22 -5.21 1.63
C LEU A 60 -28.69 -4.86 1.87
N ILE A 61 -29.02 -4.28 3.03
CA ILE A 61 -30.40 -3.88 3.37
C ILE A 61 -30.93 -2.88 2.35
N VAL A 62 -30.15 -1.87 1.97
CA VAL A 62 -30.53 -0.88 0.95
C VAL A 62 -30.82 -1.54 -0.40
N LEU A 63 -30.03 -2.56 -0.78
CA LEU A 63 -30.19 -3.23 -2.07
C LEU A 63 -31.47 -4.10 -2.13
N PHE A 64 -31.72 -4.93 -1.11
CA PHE A 64 -32.83 -5.88 -1.20
C PHE A 64 -34.19 -5.28 -0.84
N GLU A 65 -34.26 -4.25 -0.01
CA GLU A 65 -35.54 -3.66 0.38
C GLU A 65 -36.15 -2.78 -0.72
N ASP A 66 -37.47 -2.78 -0.76
CA ASP A 66 -38.22 -1.94 -1.71
C ASP A 66 -38.38 -0.52 -1.14
N ILE A 67 -37.47 0.34 -1.57
CA ILE A 67 -37.43 1.76 -1.17
C ILE A 67 -38.14 2.58 -2.23
N THR A 68 -39.13 3.36 -1.79
CA THR A 68 -39.88 4.35 -2.60
C THR A 68 -39.77 5.72 -1.97
N PHE A 69 -40.12 6.77 -2.70
CA PHE A 69 -40.17 8.13 -2.13
C PHE A 69 -41.13 8.23 -0.96
N GLU A 70 -42.21 7.47 -0.96
CA GLU A 70 -43.25 7.49 0.06
C GLU A 70 -42.80 6.84 1.36
N ASN A 71 -41.95 5.79 1.30
CA ASN A 71 -41.47 5.06 2.47
C ASN A 71 -40.05 5.44 2.90
N TYR A 72 -39.36 6.32 2.15
CA TYR A 72 -37.93 6.63 2.36
C TYR A 72 -37.61 7.12 3.76
N GLU A 73 -38.41 8.06 4.31
CA GLU A 73 -38.14 8.59 5.66
C GLU A 73 -38.26 7.50 6.74
N LYS A 74 -39.21 6.59 6.60
CA LYS A 74 -39.35 5.45 7.52
C LYS A 74 -38.19 4.49 7.38
N PHE A 75 -37.79 4.19 6.14
CA PHE A 75 -36.63 3.36 5.85
C PHE A 75 -35.37 3.97 6.43
N GLU A 76 -35.08 5.24 6.17
CA GLU A 76 -33.91 5.95 6.66
C GLU A 76 -33.79 5.88 8.20
N LYS A 77 -34.89 6.11 8.92
CA LYS A 77 -34.92 5.95 10.39
C LYS A 77 -34.64 4.52 10.82
N SER A 78 -35.12 3.54 10.09
CA SER A 78 -34.95 2.11 10.41
C SER A 78 -33.55 1.57 10.22
N ILE A 79 -32.74 2.21 9.35
CA ILE A 79 -31.36 1.79 9.07
C ILE A 79 -30.31 2.49 9.96
N LYS A 80 -30.73 3.52 10.71
CA LYS A 80 -29.87 4.27 11.67
C LYS A 80 -29.65 3.49 12.98
N ILE A 81 -29.38 2.19 12.89
CA ILE A 81 -29.05 1.33 14.01
C ILE A 81 -27.60 0.87 13.89
N HIS A 82 -26.97 0.57 15.03
CA HIS A 82 -25.57 0.21 15.12
C HIS A 82 -25.37 -1.19 15.76
N ARG A 83 -26.43 -2.01 15.79
CA ARG A 83 -26.40 -3.35 16.33
C ARG A 83 -26.18 -4.37 15.21
N HIS A 84 -24.96 -4.87 15.09
CA HIS A 84 -24.56 -5.81 14.04
C HIS A 84 -25.43 -7.07 14.01
N ASN A 85 -25.76 -7.62 15.19
CA ASN A 85 -26.63 -8.78 15.29
C ASN A 85 -28.06 -8.50 14.77
N LYS A 86 -28.62 -7.29 15.01
CA LYS A 86 -29.94 -6.93 14.52
C LYS A 86 -29.95 -6.64 13.01
N LEU A 87 -28.85 -6.05 12.49
CA LEU A 87 -28.67 -5.90 11.04
C LEU A 87 -28.54 -7.26 10.39
N HIS A 88 -27.77 -8.19 10.97
CA HIS A 88 -27.64 -9.56 10.50
C HIS A 88 -28.97 -10.30 10.52
N GLU A 89 -29.74 -10.24 11.60
CA GLU A 89 -31.07 -10.85 11.70
C GLU A 89 -32.00 -10.35 10.57
N ARG A 90 -31.98 -9.04 10.28
CA ARG A 90 -32.75 -8.45 9.17
C ARG A 90 -32.32 -8.98 7.80
N ILE A 91 -31.02 -9.18 7.59
CA ILE A 91 -30.46 -9.73 6.36
C ILE A 91 -30.80 -11.22 6.24
N SER A 92 -30.53 -12.02 7.26
CA SER A 92 -30.71 -13.48 7.25
C SER A 92 -32.15 -13.92 7.07
N ASN A 93 -33.10 -13.15 7.60
CA ASN A 93 -34.55 -13.40 7.40
C ASN A 93 -34.96 -13.27 5.91
N THR A 94 -34.23 -12.48 5.13
CA THR A 94 -34.56 -12.24 3.71
C THR A 94 -33.65 -13.03 2.77
N GLN A 95 -32.36 -13.08 3.05
CA GLN A 95 -31.33 -13.60 2.13
C GLN A 95 -30.81 -15.02 2.51
N LYS A 96 -31.30 -15.59 3.60
CA LYS A 96 -30.93 -16.94 4.08
C LYS A 96 -29.43 -17.12 4.34
N ILE A 97 -28.75 -16.06 4.78
CA ILE A 97 -27.36 -16.17 5.25
C ILE A 97 -27.40 -16.77 6.66
N THR A 98 -26.64 -17.84 6.85
CA THR A 98 -26.46 -18.46 8.18
C THR A 98 -25.00 -18.45 8.54
N PHE A 99 -24.70 -17.93 9.72
CA PHE A 99 -23.38 -17.98 10.32
C PHE A 99 -23.36 -19.03 11.42
N ASP A 100 -22.19 -19.58 11.69
CA ASP A 100 -21.99 -20.47 12.83
C ASP A 100 -21.85 -19.68 14.16
N SER A 101 -21.51 -20.35 15.23
CA SER A 101 -21.38 -19.72 16.54
C SER A 101 -20.22 -18.72 16.58
N ARG A 102 -19.16 -18.92 15.80
CA ARG A 102 -17.97 -18.07 15.78
C ARG A 102 -18.29 -16.69 15.20
N GLU A 103 -18.92 -16.65 14.04
CA GLU A 103 -19.33 -15.40 13.40
C GLU A 103 -20.41 -14.67 14.17
N ASN A 104 -21.41 -15.41 14.70
CA ASN A 104 -22.48 -14.81 15.49
C ASN A 104 -21.96 -14.17 16.78
N ASP A 105 -21.10 -14.85 17.52
CA ASP A 105 -20.48 -14.30 18.74
C ASP A 105 -19.58 -13.09 18.41
N PHE A 106 -18.93 -13.10 17.26
CA PHE A 106 -18.13 -11.94 16.82
C PHE A 106 -19.03 -10.73 16.50
N LEU A 107 -20.16 -10.92 15.82
CA LEU A 107 -21.14 -9.86 15.60
C LEU A 107 -21.74 -9.33 16.92
N ASP A 108 -21.91 -10.20 17.93
CA ASP A 108 -22.33 -9.78 19.27
C ASP A 108 -21.24 -9.02 20.01
N LEU A 109 -19.96 -9.41 19.85
CA LEU A 109 -18.82 -8.67 20.37
C LEU A 109 -18.78 -7.26 19.79
N LEU A 110 -18.88 -7.12 18.45
CA LEU A 110 -18.92 -5.82 17.77
C LEU A 110 -20.13 -4.98 18.18
N THR A 111 -21.29 -5.61 18.39
CA THR A 111 -22.50 -4.93 18.89
C THR A 111 -22.27 -4.36 20.29
N THR A 112 -21.67 -5.15 21.18
CA THR A 112 -21.38 -4.75 22.56
C THR A 112 -20.33 -3.63 22.59
N PHE A 113 -19.25 -3.78 21.84
CA PHE A 113 -18.21 -2.76 21.71
C PHE A 113 -18.81 -1.43 21.24
N TYR A 114 -19.53 -1.44 20.12
CA TYR A 114 -20.04 -0.20 19.51
C TYR A 114 -21.09 0.51 20.37
N LYS A 115 -21.93 -0.26 21.07
CA LYS A 115 -22.99 0.26 21.92
C LYS A 115 -22.50 0.70 23.30
N GLU A 116 -21.62 -0.06 23.92
CA GLU A 116 -21.29 0.07 25.34
C GLU A 116 -19.88 0.64 25.54
N SER A 117 -18.86 0.11 24.86
CA SER A 117 -17.47 0.47 25.13
C SER A 117 -17.04 1.78 24.47
N ARG A 118 -17.61 2.13 23.33
CA ARG A 118 -17.16 3.28 22.50
C ARG A 118 -17.09 4.61 23.26
N TYR A 119 -18.04 4.86 24.17
CA TYR A 119 -18.09 6.10 24.96
C TYR A 119 -18.00 5.85 26.47
N ASN A 120 -17.83 4.61 26.87
CA ASN A 120 -17.94 4.23 28.27
C ASN A 120 -16.84 4.84 29.15
N ARG A 121 -15.65 5.04 28.57
CA ARG A 121 -14.50 5.69 29.24
C ARG A 121 -14.77 7.13 29.72
N PHE A 122 -15.81 7.76 29.21
CA PHE A 122 -16.26 9.07 29.68
C PHE A 122 -17.18 8.97 30.92
N ASN A 123 -17.55 7.76 31.35
CA ASN A 123 -18.32 7.54 32.57
C ASN A 123 -17.38 7.27 33.75
N LEU A 124 -17.60 7.94 34.86
CA LEU A 124 -16.74 7.89 36.04
C LEU A 124 -16.52 6.46 36.58
N ASN A 125 -17.51 5.59 36.47
CA ASN A 125 -17.50 4.22 37.01
C ASN A 125 -17.21 3.15 35.94
N SER A 126 -16.73 3.52 34.76
CA SER A 126 -16.47 2.57 33.71
C SER A 126 -15.12 1.83 33.91
N PRO A 127 -15.06 0.51 33.71
CA PRO A 127 -13.79 -0.20 33.66
C PRO A 127 -12.97 0.26 32.45
N TYR A 128 -11.69 0.51 32.65
CA TYR A 128 -10.80 0.99 31.57
C TYR A 128 -10.30 -0.09 30.61
N CYS A 129 -10.50 -1.38 30.96
CA CYS A 129 -9.99 -2.54 30.21
C CYS A 129 -11.09 -3.36 29.52
N GLN A 130 -12.28 -2.81 29.32
CA GLN A 130 -13.43 -3.56 28.81
C GLN A 130 -13.20 -4.17 27.42
N GLU A 131 -12.53 -3.46 26.51
CA GLU A 131 -12.25 -3.94 25.16
C GLU A 131 -11.25 -5.11 25.18
N LYS A 132 -10.24 -5.04 26.06
CA LYS A 132 -9.28 -6.12 26.28
C LYS A 132 -9.99 -7.38 26.75
N GLU A 133 -10.82 -7.28 27.77
CA GLU A 133 -11.58 -8.41 28.33
C GLU A 133 -12.50 -9.07 27.29
N MET A 134 -13.11 -8.26 26.41
CA MET A 134 -13.96 -8.77 25.32
C MET A 134 -13.15 -9.57 24.31
N MET A 135 -11.97 -9.09 23.89
CA MET A 135 -11.10 -9.82 22.98
C MET A 135 -10.54 -11.09 23.62
N GLU A 136 -10.04 -11.02 24.86
CA GLU A 136 -9.52 -12.19 25.58
C GLU A 136 -10.58 -13.28 25.74
N LYS A 137 -11.81 -12.90 26.10
CA LYS A 137 -12.93 -13.82 26.18
C LYS A 137 -13.26 -14.50 24.86
N TYR A 138 -13.19 -13.77 23.76
CA TYR A 138 -13.44 -14.33 22.43
C TYR A 138 -12.30 -15.29 22.03
N ILE A 139 -11.05 -14.91 22.23
CA ILE A 139 -9.87 -15.74 21.95
C ILE A 139 -9.93 -17.06 22.75
N THR A 140 -10.11 -16.98 24.06
CA THR A 140 -10.17 -18.17 24.95
C THR A 140 -11.37 -19.08 24.70
N LYS A 141 -12.41 -18.59 24.04
CA LYS A 141 -13.56 -19.40 23.64
C LYS A 141 -13.28 -20.23 22.38
N TYR A 142 -12.46 -19.73 21.45
CA TYR A 142 -12.32 -20.32 20.13
C TYR A 142 -10.92 -20.84 19.78
N LEU A 143 -9.92 -20.58 20.62
CA LEU A 143 -8.62 -21.23 20.55
C LEU A 143 -8.41 -22.16 21.75
N ASP A 144 -7.71 -23.26 21.50
CA ASP A 144 -7.27 -24.13 22.55
C ASP A 144 -6.19 -23.45 23.41
N GLU A 145 -6.16 -23.80 24.73
CA GLU A 145 -5.17 -23.25 25.68
C GLU A 145 -3.70 -23.40 25.19
N ASN A 146 -3.41 -24.46 24.42
CA ASN A 146 -2.07 -24.72 23.88
C ASN A 146 -1.69 -23.77 22.72
N ASP A 147 -2.67 -23.17 22.06
CA ASP A 147 -2.48 -22.24 20.96
C ASP A 147 -2.46 -20.79 21.45
N ILE A 148 -2.73 -20.58 22.74
CA ILE A 148 -2.71 -19.24 23.35
C ILE A 148 -1.35 -19.00 24.00
N SER A 149 -0.50 -18.24 23.34
CA SER A 149 0.75 -17.76 23.92
C SER A 149 0.52 -16.56 24.84
N ARG A 150 1.19 -16.55 26.00
CA ARG A 150 1.12 -15.42 26.96
C ARG A 150 2.49 -14.85 27.24
N SER A 151 2.53 -13.55 27.47
CA SER A 151 3.76 -12.86 27.88
C SER A 151 4.21 -13.34 29.25
N VAL A 152 5.51 -13.67 29.37
CA VAL A 152 6.11 -14.15 30.61
C VAL A 152 6.02 -13.12 31.74
N PHE A 153 6.03 -11.83 31.39
CA PHE A 153 6.08 -10.75 32.38
C PHE A 153 4.71 -10.22 32.78
N SER A 154 3.73 -10.25 31.88
CA SER A 154 2.42 -9.61 32.11
C SER A 154 1.21 -10.55 32.05
N SER A 155 1.41 -11.83 31.71
CA SER A 155 0.35 -12.82 31.48
C SER A 155 -0.66 -12.43 30.40
N GLU A 156 -0.37 -11.40 29.62
CA GLU A 156 -1.19 -10.92 28.52
C GLU A 156 -1.09 -11.86 27.32
N ILE A 157 -2.16 -11.97 26.55
CA ILE A 157 -2.18 -12.81 25.35
C ILE A 157 -1.29 -12.15 24.29
N ILE A 158 -0.34 -12.91 23.75
CA ILE A 158 0.47 -12.53 22.59
C ILE A 158 -0.39 -12.68 21.34
N VAL A 159 -0.36 -11.71 20.46
CA VAL A 159 -1.03 -11.77 19.15
C VAL A 159 -0.19 -12.65 18.22
N SER A 160 -0.30 -13.96 18.43
CA SER A 160 0.35 -15.00 17.62
C SER A 160 -0.32 -15.13 16.24
N ASP A 161 0.22 -15.99 15.38
CA ASP A 161 -0.38 -16.26 14.08
C ASP A 161 -1.73 -16.94 14.20
N GLU A 162 -1.94 -17.77 15.25
CA GLU A 162 -3.23 -18.40 15.55
C GLU A 162 -4.29 -17.37 15.92
N VAL A 163 -3.93 -16.36 16.73
CA VAL A 163 -4.83 -15.25 17.08
C VAL A 163 -5.17 -14.41 15.85
N ARG A 164 -4.17 -14.10 15.01
CA ARG A 164 -4.40 -13.36 13.76
C ARG A 164 -5.29 -14.15 12.81
N GLU A 165 -5.05 -15.45 12.67
CA GLU A 165 -5.88 -16.34 11.84
C GLU A 165 -7.30 -16.47 12.36
N LEU A 166 -7.52 -16.56 13.67
CA LEU A 166 -8.85 -16.56 14.26
C LEU A 166 -9.67 -15.34 13.84
N PHE A 167 -9.11 -14.14 13.99
CA PHE A 167 -9.80 -12.91 13.60
C PHE A 167 -9.85 -12.73 12.08
N GLY A 168 -8.77 -13.06 11.37
CA GLY A 168 -8.70 -12.99 9.92
C GLY A 168 -9.74 -13.86 9.23
N SER A 169 -9.94 -15.10 9.74
CA SER A 169 -10.93 -16.02 9.18
C SER A 169 -12.37 -15.61 9.50
N VAL A 170 -12.68 -15.19 10.73
CA VAL A 170 -14.06 -14.81 11.09
C VAL A 170 -14.49 -13.52 10.36
N ILE A 171 -13.62 -12.52 10.28
CA ILE A 171 -13.91 -11.28 9.55
C ILE A 171 -13.98 -11.56 8.05
N GLY A 172 -13.10 -12.42 7.53
CA GLY A 172 -13.08 -12.85 6.15
C GLY A 172 -14.36 -13.56 5.75
N ASN A 173 -14.81 -14.57 6.54
CA ASN A 173 -16.06 -15.29 6.31
C ASN A 173 -17.28 -14.37 6.28
N ILE A 174 -17.40 -13.47 7.28
CA ILE A 174 -18.51 -12.51 7.34
C ILE A 174 -18.49 -11.60 6.09
N SER A 175 -17.32 -11.09 5.75
CA SER A 175 -17.16 -10.18 4.59
C SER A 175 -17.45 -10.87 3.27
N ALA A 176 -16.95 -12.09 3.10
CA ALA A 176 -17.12 -12.89 1.88
C ALA A 176 -18.59 -13.26 1.65
N GLU A 177 -19.28 -13.77 2.68
CA GLU A 177 -20.70 -14.15 2.54
C GLU A 177 -21.59 -12.92 2.28
N TYR A 178 -21.35 -11.80 2.95
CA TYR A 178 -22.08 -10.58 2.66
C TYR A 178 -21.80 -10.06 1.25
N TYR A 179 -20.54 -10.03 0.81
CA TYR A 179 -20.20 -9.56 -0.53
C TYR A 179 -20.76 -10.47 -1.64
N LYS A 180 -20.75 -11.78 -1.44
CA LYS A 180 -21.35 -12.76 -2.36
C LYS A 180 -22.83 -12.48 -2.55
N VAL A 181 -23.59 -12.31 -1.45
CA VAL A 181 -25.02 -11.97 -1.51
C VAL A 181 -25.25 -10.60 -2.13
N LEU A 182 -24.39 -9.63 -1.84
CA LEU A 182 -24.43 -8.29 -2.43
C LEU A 182 -24.33 -8.38 -3.97
N ARG A 183 -23.37 -9.12 -4.49
CA ARG A 183 -23.18 -9.36 -5.93
C ARG A 183 -24.43 -9.95 -6.58
N ASP A 184 -25.01 -10.96 -5.94
CA ASP A 184 -26.20 -11.64 -6.45
C ASP A 184 -27.40 -10.70 -6.50
N ILE A 185 -27.59 -9.88 -5.47
CA ILE A 185 -28.69 -8.90 -5.44
C ILE A 185 -28.46 -7.78 -6.45
N ALA A 186 -27.24 -7.23 -6.51
CA ALA A 186 -26.89 -6.19 -7.47
C ALA A 186 -27.14 -6.64 -8.91
N GLY A 187 -26.74 -7.85 -9.26
CA GLY A 187 -27.04 -8.44 -10.57
C GLY A 187 -28.53 -8.54 -10.86
N LYS A 188 -29.35 -9.01 -9.90
CA LYS A 188 -30.80 -9.10 -10.03
C LYS A 188 -31.50 -7.73 -10.14
N LYS A 189 -30.96 -6.71 -9.48
CA LYS A 189 -31.50 -5.34 -9.48
C LYS A 189 -30.90 -4.46 -10.61
N CYS A 190 -30.01 -5.00 -11.43
CA CYS A 190 -29.31 -4.27 -12.50
C CYS A 190 -28.59 -3.01 -11.98
N THR A 191 -27.86 -3.15 -10.87
CA THR A 191 -27.00 -2.11 -10.31
C THR A 191 -25.53 -2.53 -10.41
N TYR A 192 -24.61 -1.56 -10.38
CA TYR A 192 -23.14 -1.77 -10.37
C TYR A 192 -22.56 -1.72 -8.96
N THR A 193 -23.37 -1.90 -7.93
CA THR A 193 -22.98 -1.78 -6.52
C THR A 193 -21.87 -2.75 -6.10
N TYR A 194 -21.63 -3.81 -6.84
CA TYR A 194 -20.57 -4.80 -6.62
C TYR A 194 -19.23 -4.42 -7.25
N GLU A 195 -19.16 -3.34 -8.03
CA GLU A 195 -17.93 -2.93 -8.70
C GLU A 195 -16.93 -2.32 -7.70
N LEU A 196 -15.71 -2.78 -7.77
CA LEU A 196 -14.60 -2.35 -6.91
C LEU A 196 -13.52 -1.70 -7.77
N ARG A 197 -12.94 -0.61 -7.28
CA ARG A 197 -11.82 0.05 -7.96
C ARG A 197 -10.60 -0.89 -7.98
N SER A 198 -9.90 -0.93 -9.11
CA SER A 198 -8.63 -1.64 -9.22
C SER A 198 -7.62 -1.13 -8.17
N ASN A 199 -6.92 -2.05 -7.53
CA ASN A 199 -5.94 -1.79 -6.48
C ASN A 199 -6.48 -1.10 -5.22
N SER A 200 -7.81 -1.02 -5.03
CA SER A 200 -8.38 -0.51 -3.80
C SER A 200 -8.26 -1.51 -2.65
N LYS A 201 -8.26 -1.03 -1.40
CA LYS A 201 -8.33 -1.90 -0.23
C LYS A 201 -9.60 -2.75 -0.23
N ALA A 202 -10.72 -2.20 -0.71
CA ALA A 202 -11.97 -2.94 -0.87
C ALA A 202 -11.80 -4.14 -1.83
N GLN A 203 -11.11 -3.97 -2.96
CA GLN A 203 -10.80 -5.06 -3.87
C GLN A 203 -9.99 -6.17 -3.17
N LYS A 204 -8.99 -5.80 -2.39
CA LYS A 204 -8.18 -6.76 -1.63
C LYS A 204 -9.00 -7.54 -0.62
N VAL A 205 -9.87 -6.85 0.14
CA VAL A 205 -10.74 -7.49 1.14
C VAL A 205 -11.77 -8.42 0.51
N PHE A 206 -12.51 -7.94 -0.49
CA PHE A 206 -13.67 -8.67 -1.01
C PHE A 206 -13.35 -9.67 -2.11
N LEU A 207 -12.25 -9.53 -2.83
CA LEU A 207 -11.87 -10.45 -3.90
C LEU A 207 -10.68 -11.33 -3.54
N SER A 208 -9.61 -10.78 -2.95
CA SER A 208 -8.42 -11.55 -2.60
C SER A 208 -8.59 -12.32 -1.29
N GLY A 209 -9.16 -11.70 -0.27
CA GLY A 209 -9.46 -12.34 1.01
C GLY A 209 -10.58 -13.38 0.96
N CYS A 210 -11.32 -13.46 -0.17
CA CYS A 210 -12.42 -14.42 -0.32
C CYS A 210 -11.99 -15.82 -0.81
N VAL A 211 -10.74 -16.02 -1.25
CA VAL A 211 -10.32 -17.31 -1.84
C VAL A 211 -10.29 -18.41 -0.79
N GLU A 212 -9.84 -18.10 0.42
CA GLU A 212 -9.79 -19.01 1.58
C GLU A 212 -10.52 -18.44 2.80
N ASN A 213 -11.29 -17.39 2.61
CA ASN A 213 -12.04 -16.70 3.67
C ASN A 213 -11.14 -16.19 4.81
N SER A 214 -9.85 -15.98 4.56
CA SER A 214 -8.90 -15.46 5.53
C SER A 214 -8.25 -14.16 5.05
N LEU A 215 -8.52 -13.09 5.78
CA LEU A 215 -7.86 -11.80 5.54
C LEU A 215 -6.41 -11.78 6.06
N GLN A 216 -6.04 -12.71 6.93
CA GLN A 216 -4.67 -12.85 7.39
C GLN A 216 -3.74 -13.32 6.26
N GLU A 217 -4.17 -14.28 5.45
CA GLU A 217 -3.38 -14.72 4.29
C GLU A 217 -3.14 -13.60 3.27
N MET A 218 -4.12 -12.73 3.07
CA MET A 218 -3.95 -11.53 2.24
C MET A 218 -2.77 -10.68 2.76
N LYS A 219 -2.68 -10.46 4.08
CA LYS A 219 -1.59 -9.68 4.70
C LYS A 219 -0.24 -10.39 4.61
N ILE A 220 -0.21 -11.70 4.81
CA ILE A 220 1.02 -12.51 4.62
C ILE A 220 1.51 -12.36 3.18
N THR A 221 0.62 -12.49 2.19
CA THR A 221 0.96 -12.34 0.76
C THR A 221 1.52 -10.94 0.44
N GLU A 222 0.93 -9.88 1.00
CA GLU A 222 1.44 -8.51 0.83
C GLU A 222 2.85 -8.35 1.41
N THR A 223 3.11 -8.93 2.58
CA THR A 223 4.43 -8.90 3.22
C THR A 223 5.46 -9.68 2.41
N ILE A 224 5.10 -10.86 1.89
CA ILE A 224 5.96 -11.65 1.00
C ILE A 224 6.28 -10.86 -0.26
N ALA A 225 5.28 -10.24 -0.90
CA ALA A 225 5.47 -9.44 -2.10
C ALA A 225 6.46 -8.27 -1.87
N LEU A 226 6.39 -7.60 -0.72
CA LEU A 226 7.34 -6.57 -0.34
C LEU A 226 8.77 -7.13 -0.22
N LYS A 227 8.94 -8.27 0.46
CA LYS A 227 10.25 -8.93 0.62
C LYS A 227 10.82 -9.38 -0.73
N GLU A 228 10.00 -9.93 -1.61
CA GLU A 228 10.40 -10.31 -2.98
C GLU A 228 10.82 -9.09 -3.81
N LEU A 229 10.12 -7.96 -3.67
CA LEU A 229 10.51 -6.70 -4.31
C LEU A 229 11.90 -6.25 -3.83
N LEU A 230 12.19 -6.31 -2.53
CA LEU A 230 13.52 -5.96 -1.99
C LEU A 230 14.61 -6.90 -2.54
N ILE A 231 14.34 -8.21 -2.62
CA ILE A 231 15.25 -9.20 -3.20
C ILE A 231 15.49 -8.89 -4.68
N PHE A 232 14.44 -8.58 -5.44
CA PHE A 232 14.56 -8.19 -6.85
C PHE A 232 15.40 -6.93 -7.02
N LEU A 233 15.14 -5.87 -6.26
CA LEU A 233 15.87 -4.60 -6.36
C LEU A 233 17.37 -4.79 -6.07
N LYS A 234 17.73 -5.59 -5.05
CA LYS A 234 19.13 -5.88 -4.72
C LYS A 234 19.83 -6.72 -5.79
N ASN A 235 19.17 -7.71 -6.36
CA ASN A 235 19.81 -8.73 -7.20
C ASN A 235 19.58 -8.52 -8.70
N SER A 236 18.78 -7.51 -9.09
CA SER A 236 18.50 -7.23 -10.49
C SER A 236 19.78 -6.85 -11.23
N LYS A 237 20.13 -7.69 -12.21
CA LYS A 237 21.24 -7.42 -13.15
C LYS A 237 20.78 -6.55 -14.32
N GLU A 238 19.47 -6.48 -14.54
CA GLU A 238 18.91 -5.66 -15.59
C GLU A 238 18.90 -4.19 -15.15
N SER A 239 19.40 -3.36 -16.02
CA SER A 239 19.44 -1.93 -15.83
C SER A 239 18.06 -1.34 -16.16
N ILE A 240 17.12 -1.47 -15.21
CA ILE A 240 15.85 -0.76 -15.31
C ILE A 240 16.05 0.73 -14.91
N PRO A 241 15.27 1.66 -15.49
CA PRO A 241 15.41 3.09 -15.21
C PRO A 241 15.44 3.41 -13.72
N PHE A 242 14.55 2.81 -12.95
CA PHE A 242 14.47 2.99 -11.51
C PHE A 242 15.75 2.59 -10.75
N THR A 243 16.33 1.43 -11.05
CA THR A 243 17.56 0.98 -10.37
C THR A 243 18.78 1.79 -10.78
N ARG A 244 18.83 2.32 -12.01
CA ARG A 244 19.87 3.25 -12.43
C ARG A 244 19.79 4.54 -11.64
N PHE A 245 18.61 5.13 -11.54
CA PHE A 245 18.41 6.34 -10.75
C PHE A 245 18.81 6.14 -9.28
N LEU A 246 18.39 5.04 -8.65
CA LEU A 246 18.78 4.74 -7.27
C LEU A 246 20.29 4.64 -7.06
N LYS A 247 21.03 4.16 -8.06
CA LYS A 247 22.50 4.05 -7.99
C LYS A 247 23.21 5.42 -8.04
N THR A 248 22.54 6.48 -8.49
CA THR A 248 23.09 7.84 -8.48
C THR A 248 22.96 8.52 -7.12
N ILE A 249 22.18 7.93 -6.20
CA ILE A 249 21.96 8.46 -4.85
C ILE A 249 22.87 7.73 -3.90
N GLN A 250 23.78 8.46 -3.25
CA GLN A 250 24.66 7.88 -2.24
C GLN A 250 23.85 7.35 -1.06
N PRO A 251 24.02 6.08 -0.63
CA PRO A 251 23.29 5.55 0.51
C PRO A 251 23.72 6.22 1.81
N LEU A 252 22.80 6.31 2.76
CA LEU A 252 23.14 6.68 4.14
C LEU A 252 23.89 5.54 4.83
N GLU A 253 24.80 5.86 5.71
CA GLU A 253 25.50 4.91 6.58
C GLU A 253 24.66 4.55 7.81
N MET A 254 23.59 3.75 7.56
CA MET A 254 22.65 3.33 8.59
C MET A 254 23.21 2.22 9.48
N ASP A 255 22.72 2.13 10.73
CA ASP A 255 23.11 1.07 11.66
C ASP A 255 22.59 -0.30 11.19
N ILE A 256 23.53 -1.16 10.79
CA ILE A 256 23.25 -2.52 10.30
C ILE A 256 22.49 -3.35 11.35
N ALA A 257 22.69 -3.10 12.64
CA ALA A 257 22.04 -3.85 13.71
C ALA A 257 20.52 -3.60 13.77
N LEU A 258 20.04 -2.43 13.34
CA LEU A 258 18.64 -2.02 13.38
C LEU A 258 17.86 -2.38 12.12
N ILE A 259 18.53 -2.70 11.01
CA ILE A 259 17.89 -2.95 9.71
C ILE A 259 16.82 -4.04 9.78
N ASN A 260 17.04 -5.13 10.52
CA ASN A 260 16.05 -6.20 10.65
C ASN A 260 14.76 -5.71 11.33
N GLU A 261 14.89 -4.90 12.38
CA GLU A 261 13.76 -4.30 13.08
C GLU A 261 12.99 -3.35 12.17
N TYR A 262 13.68 -2.49 11.42
CA TYR A 262 13.04 -1.60 10.44
C TYR A 262 12.24 -2.37 9.39
N ILE A 263 12.82 -3.42 8.82
CA ILE A 263 12.13 -4.25 7.82
C ILE A 263 10.91 -4.97 8.41
N MET A 264 10.99 -5.42 9.66
CA MET A 264 9.85 -6.06 10.34
C MET A 264 8.69 -5.07 10.54
N GLU A 265 8.98 -3.87 11.05
CA GLU A 265 7.94 -2.85 11.29
C GLU A 265 7.33 -2.33 9.98
N ILE A 266 8.14 -2.11 8.95
CA ILE A 266 7.66 -1.76 7.60
C ILE A 266 6.78 -2.88 7.03
N GLY A 267 7.15 -4.14 7.26
CA GLY A 267 6.32 -5.30 6.89
C GLY A 267 4.96 -5.34 7.60
N LYS A 268 4.88 -4.80 8.82
CA LYS A 268 3.62 -4.57 9.56
C LYS A 268 2.86 -3.32 9.06
N GLY A 269 3.45 -2.52 8.15
CA GLY A 269 2.86 -1.31 7.58
C GLY A 269 3.08 -0.04 8.43
N THR A 270 4.09 -0.04 9.29
CA THR A 270 4.45 1.11 10.12
C THR A 270 5.89 1.54 9.83
N ILE A 271 6.13 2.84 9.76
CA ILE A 271 7.50 3.37 9.74
C ILE A 271 7.91 3.57 11.21
N PRO A 272 8.94 2.85 11.70
CA PRO A 272 9.35 2.96 13.09
C PRO A 272 9.97 4.32 13.37
N GLN A 273 9.72 4.89 14.55
CA GLN A 273 10.27 6.18 14.93
C GLN A 273 11.82 6.15 14.97
N ALA A 274 12.40 5.03 15.39
CA ALA A 274 13.86 4.86 15.40
C ALA A 274 14.50 5.04 14.01
N LEU A 275 13.82 4.60 12.94
CA LEU A 275 14.29 4.86 11.57
C LEU A 275 14.21 6.34 11.21
N VAL A 276 13.15 7.03 11.64
CA VAL A 276 13.01 8.47 11.40
C VAL A 276 14.13 9.23 12.12
N ASP A 277 14.35 8.94 13.40
CA ASP A 277 15.36 9.58 14.23
C ASP A 277 16.78 9.34 13.68
N GLU A 278 17.09 8.13 13.21
CA GLU A 278 18.37 7.81 12.60
C GLU A 278 18.60 8.61 11.31
N VAL A 279 17.62 8.67 10.44
CA VAL A 279 17.71 9.44 9.17
C VAL A 279 17.89 10.94 9.46
N GLU A 280 17.15 11.50 10.41
CA GLU A 280 17.28 12.91 10.80
C GLU A 280 18.69 13.18 11.35
N CYS A 281 19.22 12.33 12.23
CA CYS A 281 20.56 12.44 12.77
C CYS A 281 21.63 12.40 11.67
N LEU A 282 21.54 11.43 10.75
CA LEU A 282 22.47 11.31 9.63
C LEU A 282 22.41 12.51 8.67
N TYR A 283 21.23 13.10 8.49
CA TYR A 283 21.08 14.32 7.68
C TYR A 283 21.78 15.51 8.33
N GLU A 284 21.66 15.67 9.66
CA GLU A 284 22.32 16.72 10.41
C GLU A 284 23.86 16.54 10.39
N GLU A 285 24.34 15.32 10.62
CA GLU A 285 25.78 15.01 10.68
C GLU A 285 26.49 15.20 9.34
N ASN A 286 25.83 14.82 8.24
CA ASN A 286 26.43 14.90 6.90
C ASN A 286 26.13 16.21 6.17
N GLY A 287 25.32 17.09 6.76
CA GLY A 287 24.96 18.38 6.14
C GLY A 287 24.13 18.23 4.88
N TYR A 288 23.33 17.17 4.74
CA TYR A 288 22.47 16.96 3.58
C TYR A 288 21.40 18.04 3.48
N GLY A 289 21.46 18.82 2.40
CA GLY A 289 20.57 19.93 2.15
C GLY A 289 19.31 19.56 1.39
N GLU A 290 18.62 20.61 0.93
CA GLU A 290 17.38 20.53 0.17
C GLU A 290 17.54 19.69 -1.12
N ASP A 291 18.70 19.76 -1.78
CA ASP A 291 18.99 19.03 -3.04
C ASP A 291 18.83 17.51 -2.89
N ARG A 292 19.28 16.93 -1.79
CA ARG A 292 19.10 15.50 -1.50
C ARG A 292 17.63 15.16 -1.29
N ILE A 293 16.90 16.00 -0.57
CA ILE A 293 15.45 15.81 -0.34
C ILE A 293 14.69 15.88 -1.66
N GLU A 294 15.02 16.83 -2.54
CA GLU A 294 14.42 16.93 -3.86
C GLU A 294 14.69 15.67 -4.68
N GLN A 295 15.94 15.21 -4.70
CA GLN A 295 16.32 13.99 -5.41
C GLN A 295 15.56 12.76 -4.91
N ILE A 296 15.41 12.58 -3.59
CA ILE A 296 14.67 11.47 -2.99
C ILE A 296 13.17 11.56 -3.31
N ASN A 297 12.59 12.77 -3.33
CA ASN A 297 11.19 12.99 -3.68
C ASN A 297 10.85 12.63 -5.14
N LEU A 298 11.83 12.47 -6.00
CA LEU A 298 11.63 11.94 -7.35
C LEU A 298 11.35 10.44 -7.35
N ILE A 299 11.72 9.72 -6.30
CA ILE A 299 11.45 8.28 -6.16
C ILE A 299 9.94 8.06 -6.11
N GLY A 300 9.44 7.17 -6.98
CA GLY A 300 8.01 6.87 -7.06
C GLY A 300 7.19 7.80 -7.97
N ASN A 301 7.80 8.85 -8.55
CA ASN A 301 7.17 9.62 -9.60
C ASN A 301 7.33 8.89 -10.96
N PRO A 302 6.27 8.28 -11.53
CA PRO A 302 6.41 7.44 -12.72
C PRO A 302 6.95 8.19 -13.95
N ARG A 303 6.55 9.46 -14.10
CA ARG A 303 6.97 10.28 -15.25
C ARG A 303 8.46 10.60 -15.15
N VAL A 304 8.88 11.09 -14.00
CA VAL A 304 10.27 11.45 -13.75
C VAL A 304 11.17 10.23 -13.84
N MET A 305 10.78 9.10 -13.20
CA MET A 305 11.54 7.85 -13.25
C MET A 305 11.73 7.33 -14.67
N PHE A 306 10.74 7.47 -15.53
CA PHE A 306 10.83 7.05 -16.93
C PHE A 306 11.78 7.96 -17.73
N GLU A 307 11.61 9.28 -17.62
CA GLU A 307 12.44 10.27 -18.32
C GLU A 307 13.91 10.19 -17.87
N TYR A 308 14.17 10.16 -16.57
CA TYR A 308 15.53 9.98 -16.04
C TYR A 308 16.18 8.66 -16.48
N GLY A 309 15.43 7.57 -16.48
CA GLY A 309 15.95 6.29 -16.91
C GLY A 309 16.44 6.30 -18.36
N GLU A 310 15.75 6.97 -19.27
CA GLU A 310 16.16 7.11 -20.66
C GLU A 310 17.39 8.01 -20.82
N ILE A 311 17.50 9.06 -20.00
CA ILE A 311 18.67 9.95 -19.97
C ILE A 311 19.90 9.18 -19.49
N PHE A 312 19.80 8.43 -18.38
CA PHE A 312 20.90 7.61 -17.88
C PHE A 312 21.30 6.50 -18.87
N GLU A 313 20.39 5.94 -19.65
CA GLU A 313 20.76 5.04 -20.76
C GLU A 313 21.62 5.71 -21.81
N CYS A 314 21.39 7.01 -22.07
CA CYS A 314 22.20 7.77 -22.99
C CYS A 314 23.58 8.08 -22.40
N ILE A 315 23.67 8.42 -21.12
CA ILE A 315 24.94 8.64 -20.40
C ILE A 315 25.78 7.35 -20.40
N GLU A 316 25.21 6.23 -19.95
CA GLU A 316 25.89 4.94 -19.92
C GLU A 316 26.44 4.53 -21.31
N LEU A 317 25.63 4.72 -22.35
CA LEU A 317 26.07 4.45 -23.72
C LEU A 317 27.22 5.37 -24.15
N ALA A 318 27.22 6.62 -23.70
CA ALA A 318 28.29 7.58 -23.94
C ALA A 318 29.57 7.20 -23.20
N GLU A 319 29.47 6.76 -21.94
CA GLU A 319 30.60 6.29 -21.13
C GLU A 319 31.24 5.04 -21.74
N LEU A 320 30.45 4.04 -22.16
CA LEU A 320 30.96 2.87 -22.89
C LEU A 320 31.74 3.24 -24.17
N PHE A 321 31.36 4.32 -24.82
CA PHE A 321 32.10 4.82 -25.99
C PHE A 321 33.37 5.57 -25.57
N LEU A 322 33.36 6.34 -24.50
CA LEU A 322 34.53 7.05 -23.99
C LEU A 322 35.60 6.11 -23.45
N SER A 323 35.18 4.99 -22.83
CA SER A 323 36.07 3.93 -22.31
C SER A 323 36.57 2.94 -23.36
N ASP A 324 36.24 3.15 -24.62
CA ASP A 324 36.61 2.25 -25.75
C ASP A 324 35.96 0.85 -25.70
N GLU A 325 34.92 0.65 -24.87
CA GLU A 325 34.20 -0.62 -24.82
C GLU A 325 33.28 -0.83 -26.02
N ILE A 326 32.86 0.26 -26.68
CA ILE A 326 32.14 0.23 -27.94
C ILE A 326 32.81 1.14 -28.96
N ASP A 327 32.79 0.77 -30.23
CA ASP A 327 33.36 1.60 -31.32
C ASP A 327 32.42 2.74 -31.72
N ALA A 328 32.99 3.73 -32.41
CA ALA A 328 32.28 4.91 -32.89
C ALA A 328 31.06 4.58 -33.79
N ILE A 329 31.12 3.49 -34.53
CA ILE A 329 30.04 3.07 -35.45
C ILE A 329 28.88 2.48 -34.63
N CYS A 330 29.20 1.68 -33.62
CA CYS A 330 28.23 1.11 -32.70
C CYS A 330 27.51 2.23 -31.93
N PHE A 331 28.27 3.17 -31.35
CA PHE A 331 27.74 4.35 -30.68
C PHE A 331 26.84 5.16 -31.60
N ALA A 332 27.33 5.54 -32.78
CA ALA A 332 26.59 6.34 -33.75
C ALA A 332 25.29 5.66 -34.23
N ARG A 333 25.18 4.34 -34.13
CA ARG A 333 23.96 3.62 -34.46
C ARG A 333 22.95 3.63 -33.31
N LYS A 334 23.41 3.45 -32.08
CA LYS A 334 22.56 3.27 -30.90
C LYS A 334 22.09 4.60 -30.28
N PHE A 335 22.99 5.55 -30.10
CA PHE A 335 22.72 6.82 -29.41
C PHE A 335 21.57 7.64 -30.00
N PRO A 336 21.50 7.89 -31.33
CA PRO A 336 20.39 8.66 -31.89
C PRO A 336 19.01 8.03 -31.71
N THR A 337 18.96 6.71 -31.61
CA THR A 337 17.69 5.97 -31.40
C THR A 337 17.22 6.07 -29.96
N LYS A 338 18.15 6.03 -29.03
CA LYS A 338 17.86 6.19 -27.58
C LYS A 338 17.38 7.59 -27.26
N VAL A 339 18.12 8.61 -27.67
CA VAL A 339 17.79 10.02 -27.45
C VAL A 339 16.42 10.41 -27.99
N ARG A 340 15.98 9.86 -29.11
CA ARG A 340 14.66 10.16 -29.71
C ARG A 340 13.47 9.74 -28.86
N LYS A 341 13.67 8.90 -27.87
CA LYS A 341 12.62 8.47 -26.94
C LYS A 341 12.38 9.49 -25.81
N ILE A 342 13.38 10.33 -25.56
CA ILE A 342 13.34 11.35 -24.51
C ILE A 342 12.49 12.52 -25.01
N LYS A 343 11.51 12.95 -24.22
CA LYS A 343 10.59 14.03 -24.56
C LYS A 343 10.97 15.38 -23.95
N ASP A 344 12.13 15.45 -23.33
CA ASP A 344 12.69 16.68 -22.78
C ASP A 344 13.27 17.53 -23.92
N ASP A 345 12.75 18.74 -24.09
CA ASP A 345 13.12 19.63 -25.20
C ASP A 345 14.55 20.11 -25.05
N ASP A 346 14.99 20.48 -23.84
CA ASP A 346 16.34 20.95 -23.54
C ASP A 346 17.37 19.86 -23.81
N PHE A 347 17.10 18.66 -23.33
CA PHE A 347 17.95 17.51 -23.57
C PHE A 347 18.01 17.12 -25.06
N THR A 348 16.92 17.27 -25.78
CA THR A 348 16.84 17.01 -27.22
C THR A 348 17.66 18.00 -28.00
N GLU A 349 17.65 19.27 -27.63
CA GLU A 349 18.48 20.33 -28.26
C GLU A 349 19.96 20.09 -27.95
N PHE A 350 20.29 19.83 -26.70
CA PHE A 350 21.63 19.53 -26.20
C PHE A 350 22.29 18.36 -26.94
N THR A 351 21.55 17.30 -27.21
CA THR A 351 22.07 16.14 -27.95
C THR A 351 22.09 16.30 -29.48
N ALA A 352 21.56 17.38 -30.01
CA ALA A 352 21.48 17.60 -31.47
C ALA A 352 22.86 17.61 -32.14
N SER A 353 23.87 18.21 -31.50
CA SER A 353 25.27 18.24 -31.98
C SER A 353 25.82 16.82 -32.12
N ILE A 354 25.67 15.97 -31.11
CA ILE A 354 26.13 14.58 -31.13
C ILE A 354 25.43 13.80 -32.24
N ARG A 355 24.10 13.95 -32.38
CA ARG A 355 23.33 13.29 -33.45
C ARG A 355 23.83 13.70 -34.83
N GLY A 356 24.18 14.97 -35.00
CA GLY A 356 24.77 15.48 -36.24
C GLY A 356 26.14 14.84 -36.55
N LYS A 357 27.01 14.73 -35.54
CA LYS A 357 28.32 14.05 -35.66
C LYS A 357 28.17 12.53 -35.88
N CYS A 358 27.25 11.84 -35.21
CA CYS A 358 26.95 10.44 -35.46
C CYS A 358 26.56 10.14 -36.91
N LYS A 359 25.85 11.06 -37.57
CA LYS A 359 25.55 10.92 -38.99
C LYS A 359 26.80 11.09 -39.85
N LYS A 360 27.65 12.07 -39.56
CA LYS A 360 28.86 12.38 -40.32
C LYS A 360 29.96 11.36 -40.16
N ILE A 361 30.08 10.68 -39.01
CA ILE A 361 31.08 9.62 -38.78
C ILE A 361 30.79 8.39 -39.65
N LYS A 362 29.53 8.07 -39.89
CA LYS A 362 29.12 7.02 -40.83
C LYS A 362 29.51 7.32 -42.28
N GLU A 363 29.68 8.60 -42.59
CA GLU A 363 30.10 9.10 -43.91
C GLU A 363 31.62 9.38 -43.97
N SER A 364 32.38 9.04 -42.92
CA SER A 364 33.82 9.32 -42.77
C SER A 364 34.18 10.81 -42.89
N LYS A 365 33.28 11.70 -42.52
CA LYS A 365 33.44 13.17 -42.59
C LYS A 365 33.82 13.82 -41.25
N VAL A 366 33.81 13.07 -40.16
CA VAL A 366 34.19 13.52 -38.81
C VAL A 366 35.10 12.47 -38.22
N SER A 367 36.13 12.86 -37.49
CA SER A 367 37.03 11.94 -36.78
C SER A 367 36.40 11.39 -35.50
N GLU A 368 36.83 10.21 -35.08
CA GLU A 368 36.42 9.64 -33.81
C GLU A 368 36.77 10.54 -32.63
N LYS A 369 37.94 11.19 -32.68
CA LYS A 369 38.39 12.14 -31.67
C LYS A 369 37.39 13.30 -31.46
N GLU A 370 36.94 13.90 -32.57
CA GLU A 370 35.95 15.00 -32.52
C GLU A 370 34.58 14.55 -31.98
N LEU A 371 34.23 13.27 -32.21
CA LEU A 371 33.02 12.72 -31.65
C LEU A 371 33.18 12.50 -30.14
N LYS A 372 34.34 11.93 -29.69
CA LYS A 372 34.64 11.71 -28.25
C LYS A 372 34.67 13.03 -27.47
N GLU A 373 35.28 14.08 -27.98
CA GLU A 373 35.28 15.40 -27.36
C GLU A 373 33.84 15.93 -27.14
N CYS A 374 32.98 15.79 -28.12
CA CYS A 374 31.58 16.21 -28.00
C CYS A 374 30.76 15.33 -27.04
N VAL A 375 31.05 14.01 -27.01
CA VAL A 375 30.38 13.07 -26.09
C VAL A 375 30.84 13.31 -24.67
N LYS A 376 32.13 13.63 -24.46
CA LYS A 376 32.65 13.96 -23.11
C LYS A 376 31.93 15.19 -22.53
N SER A 377 31.86 16.29 -23.30
CA SER A 377 31.12 17.50 -22.89
C SER A 377 29.66 17.18 -22.56
N PHE A 378 29.02 16.30 -23.34
CA PHE A 378 27.65 15.84 -23.06
C PHE A 378 27.54 15.10 -21.72
N VAL A 379 28.47 14.16 -21.45
CA VAL A 379 28.43 13.40 -20.20
C VAL A 379 28.61 14.33 -19.00
N ASP A 380 29.60 15.23 -19.06
CA ASP A 380 29.91 16.17 -18.00
C ASP A 380 28.71 17.10 -17.70
N GLU A 381 28.10 17.69 -18.74
CA GLU A 381 26.95 18.58 -18.61
C GLU A 381 25.69 17.82 -18.16
N ALA A 382 25.44 16.61 -18.71
CA ALA A 382 24.29 15.80 -18.32
C ALA A 382 24.39 15.32 -16.85
N LYS A 383 25.59 14.94 -16.39
CA LYS A 383 25.82 14.60 -14.99
C LYS A 383 25.59 15.79 -14.06
N ALA A 384 26.10 16.96 -14.40
CA ALA A 384 25.88 18.19 -13.62
C ALA A 384 24.39 18.58 -13.57
N MET A 385 23.70 18.50 -14.71
CA MET A 385 22.28 18.85 -14.84
C MET A 385 21.35 17.90 -14.06
N TYR A 386 21.72 16.64 -13.95
CA TYR A 386 20.90 15.62 -13.26
C TYR A 386 21.49 15.18 -11.91
N HIS A 387 22.36 15.99 -11.28
CA HIS A 387 22.94 15.76 -9.93
C HIS A 387 23.55 14.36 -9.75
N CYS A 388 24.33 13.90 -10.71
CA CYS A 388 25.13 12.69 -10.56
C CYS A 388 26.37 13.01 -9.71
N HIS A 389 26.37 12.58 -8.44
CA HIS A 389 27.43 12.87 -7.44
C HIS A 389 28.84 12.37 -7.78
N GLU A 390 29.03 11.54 -8.80
CA GLU A 390 30.37 11.10 -9.21
C GLU A 390 31.30 12.21 -9.71
N CYS A 391 30.78 13.44 -9.90
CA CYS A 391 31.57 14.59 -10.38
C CYS A 391 32.14 15.48 -9.25
N LEU A 392 31.76 15.26 -7.98
CA LEU A 392 32.18 16.14 -6.87
C LEU A 392 33.45 15.66 -6.14
N ASP A 393 33.91 14.42 -6.37
CA ASP A 393 35.05 13.85 -5.64
C ASP A 393 36.44 14.15 -6.27
N GLU A 394 36.51 14.83 -7.44
CA GLU A 394 37.78 15.13 -8.09
C GLU A 394 38.34 16.56 -7.82
N GLU A 395 37.59 17.46 -7.22
CA GLU A 395 38.04 18.85 -6.98
C GLU A 395 38.59 19.16 -5.57
N ASP A 396 38.51 18.24 -4.59
CA ASP A 396 39.00 18.47 -3.24
C ASP A 396 40.36 17.82 -2.91
N THR A 397 41.14 17.48 -3.94
CA THR A 397 42.55 17.06 -3.75
C THR A 397 43.50 17.95 -4.54
N GLU A 398 43.60 19.21 -4.16
CA GLU A 398 44.81 20.05 -4.35
C GLU A 398 45.16 20.81 -3.05
#